data_fdf041a9e4b632255d081aed33c8f449
#
_entry.id   fdf041a9e4b632255d081aed33c8f449
#
_cell.length_a   1.000
_cell.length_b   1.000
_cell.length_c   1.000
_cell.angle_alpha   90.00
_cell.angle_beta   90.00
_cell.angle_gamma   90.00
#
_symmetry.space_group_name_H-M   'P 1'
#
loop_
_entity.id
_entity.type
_entity.pdbx_description
1 polymer ?
#
loop_
_entity_poly.entity_id
_entity_poly.type
_entity_poly.pdbx_seq_one_letter_code
_entity_poly.pdbx_strand_id
1 'polypeptide(L)'
;MAKKKRNRGKGKGIFGVTSRMLMLAAAGLLMVTYGSMLVNPAKAWGFSLLGLLFVPLSLVNLVLLLWAVKRLSRSFVIPLLALLPSLFFIGRYVQIPSDDPTPAKNPTLKIVSYNVGRFAFHENESPGAGRRQCADSIFAFIRSCDPDIVCLQEFRISDINKVRSYLRGQMRGYKAEFYLFPTPGGSAFGNVTLSRLPLKSKGKIKFEESANLAIYTDYEAHGRRFRVYNCHFESYNISLPGILRGLFRADRSVFSETGSKMKRSITRRPKQVDQVFSDIESCPVESFVCGDFNDNPMSYSYYRLMRGRKDSFVEAGQGFGATFARLWPLLRIDYILLPDRFRAIEHDTPQIRFSDHYPVVATIEL
;
A
#
# COMPACT_ATOMS: atom_id res chain seq x y z
N MET A 1 -20.59 56.63 31.33
CA MET A 1 -20.94 55.47 30.47
C MET A 1 -20.18 55.49 29.17
N ALA A 2 -18.88 55.21 29.12
CA ALA A 2 -18.13 55.19 27.85
C ALA A 2 -16.79 54.43 27.94
N LYS A 3 -16.78 53.18 28.44
CA LYS A 3 -15.53 52.35 28.47
C LYS A 3 -15.68 50.89 28.09
N LYS A 4 -16.84 50.43 27.59
CA LYS A 4 -17.08 48.98 27.32
C LYS A 4 -17.03 48.57 25.86
N LYS A 5 -16.77 49.50 24.90
CA LYS A 5 -16.76 49.21 23.44
C LYS A 5 -15.39 48.81 22.83
N ARG A 6 -14.30 49.04 23.56
CA ARG A 6 -12.92 48.92 22.95
C ARG A 6 -12.30 47.52 22.96
N ASN A 7 -12.78 46.57 23.77
CA ASN A 7 -12.19 45.24 23.88
C ASN A 7 -12.77 44.17 22.93
N ARG A 8 -13.98 44.38 22.39
CA ARG A 8 -14.58 43.42 21.45
C ARG A 8 -13.92 43.38 20.05
N GLY A 9 -13.29 44.49 19.63
CA GLY A 9 -12.63 44.59 18.32
C GLY A 9 -11.26 43.92 18.28
N LYS A 10 -10.45 44.03 19.36
CA LYS A 10 -9.11 43.46 19.41
C LYS A 10 -9.09 41.93 19.46
N GLY A 11 -10.00 41.31 20.22
CA GLY A 11 -10.12 39.86 20.29
C GLY A 11 -10.55 39.19 18.96
N LYS A 12 -11.46 39.86 18.21
CA LYS A 12 -11.87 39.40 16.87
C LYS A 12 -10.74 39.52 15.82
N GLY A 13 -9.90 40.55 15.94
CA GLY A 13 -8.73 40.75 15.06
C GLY A 13 -7.62 39.68 15.28
N ILE A 14 -7.26 39.43 16.55
CA ILE A 14 -6.24 38.43 16.91
C ILE A 14 -6.73 37.03 16.51
N PHE A 15 -7.98 36.67 16.80
CA PHE A 15 -8.54 35.36 16.41
C PHE A 15 -8.63 35.20 14.89
N GLY A 16 -8.89 36.28 14.14
CA GLY A 16 -8.87 36.26 12.67
C GLY A 16 -7.46 36.06 12.10
N VAL A 17 -6.42 36.64 12.73
CA VAL A 17 -5.02 36.47 12.32
C VAL A 17 -4.54 35.06 12.62
N THR A 18 -4.77 34.53 13.84
CA THR A 18 -4.34 33.18 14.22
C THR A 18 -4.99 32.10 13.36
N SER A 19 -6.28 32.25 13.03
CA SER A 19 -6.97 31.28 12.15
C SER A 19 -6.44 31.30 10.72
N ARG A 20 -6.07 32.48 10.18
CA ARG A 20 -5.44 32.56 8.86
C ARG A 20 -4.06 31.90 8.85
N MET A 21 -3.26 32.13 9.89
CA MET A 21 -1.94 31.49 10.01
C MET A 21 -2.07 29.96 10.08
N LEU A 22 -3.05 29.44 10.82
CA LEU A 22 -3.33 27.99 10.86
C LEU A 22 -3.72 27.45 9.47
N MET A 23 -4.60 28.15 8.74
CA MET A 23 -4.98 27.77 7.38
C MET A 23 -3.78 27.79 6.44
N LEU A 24 -2.93 28.82 6.49
CA LEU A 24 -1.72 28.91 5.67
C LEU A 24 -0.74 27.78 5.98
N ALA A 25 -0.53 27.47 7.27
CA ALA A 25 0.33 26.37 7.69
C ALA A 25 -0.20 25.00 7.19
N ALA A 26 -1.50 24.73 7.39
CA ALA A 26 -2.13 23.49 6.94
C ALA A 26 -2.12 23.36 5.41
N ALA A 27 -2.40 24.45 4.69
CA ALA A 27 -2.36 24.52 3.23
C ALA A 27 -0.93 24.30 2.71
N GLY A 28 0.07 24.97 3.30
CA GLY A 28 1.48 24.82 2.93
C GLY A 28 1.97 23.40 3.13
N LEU A 29 1.62 22.73 4.25
CA LEU A 29 1.96 21.34 4.50
C LEU A 29 1.29 20.41 3.46
N LEU A 30 0.00 20.63 3.14
CA LEU A 30 -0.68 19.84 2.11
C LEU A 30 -0.03 20.03 0.73
N MET A 31 0.33 21.26 0.36
CA MET A 31 1.01 21.53 -0.91
C MET A 31 2.34 20.78 -1.04
N VAL A 32 3.11 20.68 0.05
CA VAL A 32 4.37 19.92 0.06
C VAL A 32 4.13 18.43 -0.13
N THR A 33 3.00 17.87 0.36
CA THR A 33 2.70 16.44 0.16
C THR A 33 2.57 16.06 -1.31
N TYR A 34 2.07 16.94 -2.17
CA TYR A 34 1.96 16.67 -3.61
C TYR A 34 3.31 16.48 -4.30
N GLY A 35 4.35 17.15 -3.80
CA GLY A 35 5.71 17.00 -4.31
C GLY A 35 6.45 15.77 -3.75
N SER A 36 5.95 15.15 -2.68
CA SER A 36 6.66 14.07 -1.98
C SER A 36 6.94 12.86 -2.88
N MET A 37 6.02 12.54 -3.81
CA MET A 37 6.17 11.42 -4.74
C MET A 37 7.29 11.62 -5.78
N LEU A 38 7.71 12.86 -6.04
CA LEU A 38 8.74 13.20 -7.03
C LEU A 38 10.15 13.17 -6.44
N VAL A 39 10.26 13.23 -5.12
CA VAL A 39 11.54 13.31 -4.42
C VAL A 39 11.97 11.92 -3.96
N ASN A 40 13.15 11.47 -4.43
CA ASN A 40 13.72 10.21 -3.97
C ASN A 40 14.04 10.29 -2.46
N PRO A 41 13.42 9.46 -1.62
CA PRO A 41 13.59 9.52 -0.17
C PRO A 41 15.00 9.16 0.31
N ALA A 42 15.81 8.48 -0.49
CA ALA A 42 17.22 8.26 -0.17
C ALA A 42 18.01 9.56 -0.12
N LYS A 43 17.56 10.60 -0.86
CA LYS A 43 18.17 11.93 -0.87
C LYS A 43 17.55 12.88 0.16
N ALA A 44 16.22 12.78 0.38
CA ALA A 44 15.48 13.69 1.25
C ALA A 44 14.32 12.96 1.95
N TRP A 45 14.66 12.14 2.93
CA TRP A 45 13.73 11.22 3.62
C TRP A 45 12.52 11.90 4.28
N GLY A 46 12.68 13.16 4.74
CA GLY A 46 11.61 13.93 5.38
C GLY A 46 10.39 14.17 4.49
N PHE A 47 10.58 14.27 3.16
CA PHE A 47 9.47 14.44 2.22
C PHE A 47 8.55 13.22 2.16
N SER A 48 9.07 12.01 2.34
CA SER A 48 8.25 10.79 2.36
C SER A 48 7.29 10.75 3.54
N LEU A 49 7.69 11.30 4.69
CA LEU A 49 6.80 11.43 5.85
C LEU A 49 5.59 12.32 5.54
N LEU A 50 5.82 13.39 4.80
CA LEU A 50 4.74 14.29 4.38
C LEU A 50 3.78 13.59 3.43
N GLY A 51 4.26 12.75 2.51
CA GLY A 51 3.41 11.94 1.64
C GLY A 51 2.46 11.02 2.42
N LEU A 52 2.90 10.44 3.54
CA LEU A 52 2.05 9.65 4.44
C LEU A 52 0.92 10.49 5.08
N LEU A 53 1.14 11.78 5.24
CA LEU A 53 0.17 12.70 5.85
C LEU A 53 -0.82 13.30 4.84
N PHE A 54 -0.80 12.88 3.56
CA PHE A 54 -1.69 13.42 2.53
C PHE A 54 -3.17 13.35 2.94
N VAL A 55 -3.67 12.17 3.32
CA VAL A 55 -5.08 12.01 3.72
C VAL A 55 -5.42 12.81 4.97
N PRO A 56 -4.68 12.70 6.09
CA PRO A 56 -4.94 13.54 7.27
C PRO A 56 -4.90 15.04 6.98
N LEU A 57 -3.92 15.52 6.22
CA LEU A 57 -3.81 16.96 5.90
C LEU A 57 -4.93 17.43 4.96
N SER A 58 -5.37 16.59 4.04
CA SER A 58 -6.54 16.87 3.19
C SER A 58 -7.80 17.01 4.04
N LEU A 59 -8.01 16.12 5.01
CA LEU A 59 -9.15 16.21 5.96
C LEU A 59 -9.09 17.46 6.83
N VAL A 60 -7.89 17.81 7.34
CA VAL A 60 -7.71 19.06 8.12
C VAL A 60 -8.06 20.28 7.27
N ASN A 61 -7.56 20.36 6.03
CA ASN A 61 -7.88 21.47 5.12
C ASN A 61 -9.37 21.51 4.76
N LEU A 62 -10.02 20.36 4.60
CA LEU A 62 -11.47 20.29 4.36
C LEU A 62 -12.25 20.83 5.55
N VAL A 63 -11.90 20.44 6.77
CA VAL A 63 -12.53 20.97 8.00
C VAL A 63 -12.33 22.47 8.11
N LEU A 64 -11.12 22.97 7.85
CA LEU A 64 -10.82 24.40 7.86
C LEU A 64 -11.58 25.16 6.77
N LEU A 65 -11.76 24.56 5.59
CA LEU A 65 -12.58 25.12 4.51
C LEU A 65 -14.04 25.27 4.95
N LEU A 66 -14.66 24.18 5.44
CA LEU A 66 -16.05 24.20 5.90
C LEU A 66 -16.25 25.18 7.04
N TRP A 67 -15.31 25.26 7.98
CA TRP A 67 -15.34 26.22 9.08
C TRP A 67 -15.24 27.67 8.59
N ALA A 68 -14.37 27.96 7.61
CA ALA A 68 -14.21 29.30 7.04
C ALA A 68 -15.47 29.72 6.26
N VAL A 69 -16.08 28.82 5.49
CA VAL A 69 -17.34 29.03 4.76
C VAL A 69 -18.46 29.32 5.73
N LYS A 70 -18.64 28.51 6.80
CA LYS A 70 -19.66 28.75 7.85
C LYS A 70 -19.52 30.12 8.51
N ARG A 71 -18.28 30.64 8.59
CA ARG A 71 -18.00 31.98 9.15
C ARG A 71 -18.06 33.10 8.13
N LEU A 72 -18.41 32.81 6.88
CA LEU A 72 -18.42 33.80 5.79
C LEU A 72 -17.07 34.54 5.67
N SER A 73 -15.96 33.86 6.00
CA SER A 73 -14.61 34.41 5.95
C SER A 73 -14.03 34.28 4.57
N ARG A 74 -13.55 35.37 3.96
CA ARG A 74 -12.84 35.33 2.68
C ARG A 74 -11.58 34.42 2.70
N SER A 75 -11.10 34.04 3.90
CA SER A 75 -9.96 33.14 4.06
C SER A 75 -10.26 31.69 3.63
N PHE A 76 -11.52 31.34 3.29
CA PHE A 76 -11.87 30.02 2.74
C PHE A 76 -11.09 29.69 1.47
N VAL A 77 -10.63 30.71 0.73
CA VAL A 77 -9.84 30.53 -0.49
C VAL A 77 -8.52 29.79 -0.24
N ILE A 78 -7.92 29.93 0.96
CA ILE A 78 -6.65 29.30 1.31
C ILE A 78 -6.77 27.77 1.29
N PRO A 79 -7.58 27.13 2.13
CA PRO A 79 -7.73 25.67 2.10
C PRO A 79 -8.41 25.18 0.82
N LEU A 80 -9.27 25.98 0.17
CA LEU A 80 -9.85 25.63 -1.13
C LEU A 80 -8.76 25.44 -2.18
N LEU A 81 -7.86 26.41 -2.37
CA LEU A 81 -6.77 26.31 -3.34
C LEU A 81 -5.81 25.17 -3.02
N ALA A 82 -5.57 24.90 -1.72
CA ALA A 82 -4.73 23.77 -1.31
C ALA A 82 -5.38 22.41 -1.60
N LEU A 83 -6.71 22.32 -1.57
CA LEU A 83 -7.43 21.07 -1.84
C LEU A 83 -7.64 20.79 -3.34
N LEU A 84 -7.62 21.79 -4.21
CA LEU A 84 -7.87 21.59 -5.63
C LEU A 84 -6.97 20.49 -6.26
N PRO A 85 -5.64 20.44 -6.01
CA PRO A 85 -4.81 19.36 -6.55
C PRO A 85 -5.18 17.99 -6.01
N SER A 86 -5.80 17.87 -4.81
CA SER A 86 -6.23 16.57 -4.25
C SER A 86 -7.20 15.85 -5.17
N LEU A 87 -7.97 16.56 -5.99
CA LEU A 87 -8.92 15.98 -6.93
C LEU A 87 -8.25 15.03 -7.95
N PHE A 88 -6.97 15.27 -8.29
CA PHE A 88 -6.20 14.37 -9.16
C PHE A 88 -5.70 13.10 -8.46
N PHE A 89 -5.70 13.09 -7.11
CA PHE A 89 -5.11 12.02 -6.32
C PHE A 89 -6.13 11.22 -5.52
N ILE A 90 -7.32 11.78 -5.26
CA ILE A 90 -8.34 11.14 -4.41
C ILE A 90 -8.79 9.79 -4.95
N GLY A 91 -8.85 9.64 -6.29
CA GLY A 91 -9.17 8.39 -6.94
C GLY A 91 -8.18 7.23 -6.66
N ARG A 92 -6.99 7.53 -6.12
CA ARG A 92 -6.05 6.51 -5.67
C ARG A 92 -6.41 5.92 -4.29
N TYR A 93 -7.36 6.54 -3.57
CA TYR A 93 -7.78 6.16 -2.22
C TYR A 93 -9.25 5.74 -2.16
N VAL A 94 -10.09 6.39 -2.96
CA VAL A 94 -11.53 6.16 -2.98
C VAL A 94 -12.02 6.19 -4.42
N GLN A 95 -12.78 5.18 -4.82
CA GLN A 95 -13.45 5.12 -6.10
C GLN A 95 -14.97 5.14 -5.90
N ILE A 96 -15.67 5.87 -6.74
CA ILE A 96 -17.13 5.88 -6.75
C ILE A 96 -17.60 4.58 -7.43
N PRO A 97 -18.51 3.81 -6.82
CA PRO A 97 -19.05 2.63 -7.47
C PRO A 97 -19.60 2.96 -8.85
N SER A 98 -19.23 2.17 -9.86
CA SER A 98 -19.81 2.23 -11.19
C SER A 98 -20.80 1.08 -11.30
N ASP A 99 -22.04 1.38 -11.63
CA ASP A 99 -23.12 0.38 -11.81
C ASP A 99 -22.99 -0.40 -13.13
N ASP A 100 -22.05 -0.04 -13.99
CA ASP A 100 -21.89 -0.61 -15.32
C ASP A 100 -20.59 -1.44 -15.41
N PRO A 101 -20.62 -2.75 -15.06
CA PRO A 101 -19.51 -3.63 -15.35
C PRO A 101 -19.35 -3.75 -16.86
N THR A 102 -18.34 -3.11 -17.41
CA THR A 102 -18.05 -3.25 -18.84
C THR A 102 -17.62 -4.69 -19.10
N PRO A 103 -18.40 -5.49 -19.87
CA PRO A 103 -18.06 -6.89 -20.12
C PRO A 103 -16.70 -6.99 -20.80
N ALA A 104 -15.96 -8.05 -20.45
CA ALA A 104 -14.71 -8.36 -21.12
C ALA A 104 -14.96 -8.67 -22.60
N LYS A 105 -14.17 -8.08 -23.48
CA LYS A 105 -14.19 -8.33 -24.93
C LYS A 105 -13.12 -9.35 -25.33
N ASN A 106 -12.06 -9.47 -24.53
CA ASN A 106 -10.92 -10.32 -24.75
C ASN A 106 -10.74 -11.32 -23.56
N PRO A 107 -9.88 -12.31 -23.68
CA PRO A 107 -9.54 -13.20 -22.57
C PRO A 107 -9.08 -12.43 -21.33
N THR A 108 -9.41 -12.96 -20.17
CA THR A 108 -9.11 -12.34 -18.88
C THR A 108 -8.05 -13.10 -18.11
N LEU A 109 -7.36 -12.40 -17.21
CA LEU A 109 -6.40 -12.91 -16.26
C LEU A 109 -6.79 -12.45 -14.86
N LYS A 110 -7.03 -13.39 -13.95
CA LYS A 110 -7.35 -13.07 -12.55
C LYS A 110 -6.12 -13.22 -11.67
N ILE A 111 -5.74 -12.16 -10.99
CA ILE A 111 -4.58 -12.11 -10.09
C ILE A 111 -5.06 -11.81 -8.68
N VAL A 112 -4.50 -12.54 -7.69
CA VAL A 112 -4.63 -12.25 -6.26
C VAL A 112 -3.26 -11.86 -5.73
N SER A 113 -3.16 -10.74 -5.01
CA SER A 113 -1.99 -10.35 -4.23
C SER A 113 -2.36 -10.26 -2.76
N TYR A 114 -1.62 -10.93 -1.87
CA TYR A 114 -1.96 -10.98 -0.47
C TYR A 114 -0.72 -11.11 0.43
N ASN A 115 -0.47 -10.10 1.25
CA ASN A 115 0.46 -10.25 2.37
C ASN A 115 -0.25 -11.04 3.49
N VAL A 116 0.21 -12.28 3.72
CA VAL A 116 -0.46 -13.23 4.64
C VAL A 116 0.01 -13.09 6.09
N GLY A 117 0.84 -12.09 6.41
CA GLY A 117 1.25 -11.74 7.78
C GLY A 117 1.83 -12.94 8.55
N ARG A 118 2.58 -13.82 7.87
CA ARG A 118 3.14 -15.07 8.44
C ARG A 118 2.09 -16.01 9.04
N PHE A 119 0.81 -15.85 8.65
CA PHE A 119 -0.35 -16.53 9.22
C PHE A 119 -0.55 -16.30 10.72
N ALA A 120 -0.04 -15.17 11.25
CA ALA A 120 0.06 -14.93 12.69
C ALA A 120 -1.09 -14.10 13.28
N PHE A 121 -2.15 -13.80 12.51
CA PHE A 121 -3.21 -12.88 12.92
C PHE A 121 -3.92 -13.32 14.22
N HIS A 122 -4.21 -14.62 14.37
CA HIS A 122 -4.84 -15.20 15.57
C HIS A 122 -3.87 -15.94 16.47
N GLU A 123 -2.55 -15.76 16.35
CA GLU A 123 -1.56 -16.51 17.12
C GLU A 123 -1.66 -16.23 18.63
N ASN A 124 -2.02 -14.99 19.00
CA ASN A 124 -2.18 -14.61 20.42
C ASN A 124 -3.40 -15.26 21.08
N GLU A 125 -4.41 -15.67 20.29
CA GLU A 125 -5.62 -16.32 20.78
C GLU A 125 -5.39 -17.83 20.97
N SER A 126 -4.62 -18.44 20.07
CA SER A 126 -4.32 -19.88 20.06
C SER A 126 -2.97 -20.16 19.38
N PRO A 127 -1.85 -20.16 20.11
CA PRO A 127 -0.53 -20.39 19.52
C PRO A 127 -0.46 -21.70 18.72
N GLY A 128 0.05 -21.63 17.48
CA GLY A 128 0.16 -22.77 16.56
C GLY A 128 -1.16 -23.21 15.89
N ALA A 129 -2.24 -23.35 16.65
CA ALA A 129 -3.58 -23.65 16.10
C ALA A 129 -4.11 -22.43 15.32
N GLY A 130 -3.95 -21.23 15.85
CA GLY A 130 -4.36 -19.99 15.18
C GLY A 130 -3.66 -19.78 13.83
N ARG A 131 -2.37 -20.12 13.73
CA ARG A 131 -1.65 -20.06 12.43
C ARG A 131 -2.20 -21.01 11.39
N ARG A 132 -2.52 -22.25 11.78
CA ARG A 132 -3.12 -23.23 10.88
C ARG A 132 -4.49 -22.76 10.41
N GLN A 133 -5.31 -22.28 11.32
CA GLN A 133 -6.63 -21.74 11.00
C GLN A 133 -6.54 -20.54 10.05
N CYS A 134 -5.62 -19.59 10.29
CA CYS A 134 -5.38 -18.48 9.37
C CYS A 134 -4.97 -18.98 7.99
N ALA A 135 -4.02 -19.91 7.91
CA ALA A 135 -3.55 -20.45 6.66
C ALA A 135 -4.68 -21.16 5.89
N ASP A 136 -5.45 -22.03 6.55
CA ASP A 136 -6.56 -22.77 5.93
C ASP A 136 -7.64 -21.80 5.42
N SER A 137 -7.97 -20.76 6.20
CA SER A 137 -8.95 -19.72 5.81
C SER A 137 -8.46 -18.88 4.63
N ILE A 138 -7.17 -18.48 4.64
CA ILE A 138 -6.56 -17.74 3.54
C ILE A 138 -6.58 -18.56 2.25
N PHE A 139 -6.15 -19.82 2.29
CA PHE A 139 -6.18 -20.67 1.10
C PHE A 139 -7.60 -21.04 0.66
N ALA A 140 -8.56 -21.16 1.58
CA ALA A 140 -9.98 -21.34 1.24
C ALA A 140 -10.50 -20.11 0.48
N PHE A 141 -10.21 -18.90 0.96
CA PHE A 141 -10.55 -17.66 0.28
C PHE A 141 -9.89 -17.58 -1.10
N ILE A 142 -8.59 -17.86 -1.22
CA ILE A 142 -7.90 -17.82 -2.51
C ILE A 142 -8.55 -18.79 -3.51
N ARG A 143 -8.88 -20.00 -3.07
CA ARG A 143 -9.60 -20.98 -3.93
C ARG A 143 -10.97 -20.48 -4.37
N SER A 144 -11.71 -19.78 -3.50
CA SER A 144 -13.02 -19.22 -3.87
C SER A 144 -12.94 -18.11 -4.91
N CYS A 145 -11.79 -17.39 -4.97
CA CYS A 145 -11.55 -16.41 -6.02
C CYS A 145 -11.25 -17.04 -7.39
N ASP A 146 -10.84 -18.31 -7.44
CA ASP A 146 -10.41 -19.04 -8.64
C ASP A 146 -9.39 -18.26 -9.52
N PRO A 147 -8.25 -17.79 -8.97
CA PRO A 147 -7.31 -16.94 -9.69
C PRO A 147 -6.42 -17.75 -10.65
N ASP A 148 -5.88 -17.08 -11.68
CA ASP A 148 -4.84 -17.66 -12.53
C ASP A 148 -3.46 -17.56 -11.88
N ILE A 149 -3.23 -16.47 -11.15
CA ILE A 149 -1.96 -16.18 -10.46
C ILE A 149 -2.25 -15.68 -9.05
N VAL A 150 -1.44 -16.15 -8.09
CA VAL A 150 -1.46 -15.71 -6.69
C VAL A 150 -0.07 -15.25 -6.28
N CYS A 151 0.05 -14.03 -5.78
CA CYS A 151 1.26 -13.45 -5.22
C CYS A 151 1.11 -13.33 -3.70
N LEU A 152 1.82 -14.16 -2.94
CA LEU A 152 1.84 -14.12 -1.48
C LEU A 152 3.11 -13.48 -0.98
N GLN A 153 2.99 -12.55 -0.03
CA GLN A 153 4.09 -11.96 0.71
C GLN A 153 4.00 -12.43 2.18
N GLU A 154 5.11 -12.43 2.86
CA GLU A 154 5.24 -12.95 4.23
C GLU A 154 4.71 -14.38 4.43
N PHE A 155 4.72 -15.19 3.38
CA PHE A 155 4.41 -16.60 3.53
C PHE A 155 5.40 -17.25 4.50
N ARG A 156 4.90 -18.02 5.49
CA ARG A 156 5.73 -18.74 6.46
C ARG A 156 5.42 -20.22 6.45
N ILE A 157 6.48 -21.02 6.62
CA ILE A 157 6.38 -22.47 6.82
C ILE A 157 7.32 -22.92 7.95
N SER A 158 6.90 -23.91 8.73
CA SER A 158 7.70 -24.45 9.83
C SER A 158 8.87 -25.33 9.39
N ASP A 159 8.76 -25.92 8.19
CA ASP A 159 9.79 -26.79 7.60
C ASP A 159 9.94 -26.45 6.11
N ILE A 160 11.06 -25.85 5.74
CA ILE A 160 11.35 -25.43 4.37
C ILE A 160 11.31 -26.60 3.38
N ASN A 161 11.64 -27.82 3.80
CA ASN A 161 11.66 -29.00 2.92
C ASN A 161 10.24 -29.41 2.50
N LYS A 162 9.24 -29.06 3.28
CA LYS A 162 7.83 -29.37 3.04
C LYS A 162 7.08 -28.34 2.21
N VAL A 163 7.70 -27.21 1.85
CA VAL A 163 7.03 -26.09 1.17
C VAL A 163 6.28 -26.53 -0.10
N ARG A 164 6.92 -27.32 -0.97
CA ARG A 164 6.30 -27.77 -2.23
C ARG A 164 5.13 -28.70 -2.01
N SER A 165 5.26 -29.66 -1.10
CA SER A 165 4.17 -30.59 -0.77
C SER A 165 2.99 -29.88 -0.09
N TYR A 166 3.28 -28.95 0.83
CA TYR A 166 2.28 -28.13 1.50
C TYR A 166 1.48 -27.29 0.49
N LEU A 167 2.16 -26.51 -0.35
CA LEU A 167 1.52 -25.66 -1.36
C LEU A 167 0.72 -26.47 -2.38
N ARG A 168 1.21 -27.63 -2.79
CA ARG A 168 0.46 -28.55 -3.67
C ARG A 168 -0.81 -29.08 -3.00
N GLY A 169 -0.77 -29.33 -1.70
CA GLY A 169 -1.94 -29.75 -0.92
C GLY A 169 -2.99 -28.64 -0.83
N GLN A 170 -2.54 -27.39 -0.61
CA GLN A 170 -3.44 -26.24 -0.48
C GLN A 170 -4.02 -25.76 -1.82
N MET A 171 -3.21 -25.81 -2.92
CA MET A 171 -3.58 -25.29 -4.23
C MET A 171 -3.32 -26.32 -5.33
N ARG A 172 -4.26 -27.27 -5.47
CA ARG A 172 -4.19 -28.31 -6.51
C ARG A 172 -4.24 -27.67 -7.90
N GLY A 173 -3.40 -28.15 -8.82
CA GLY A 173 -3.32 -27.64 -10.19
C GLY A 173 -2.42 -26.40 -10.35
N TYR A 174 -1.94 -25.82 -9.25
CA TYR A 174 -1.02 -24.68 -9.30
C TYR A 174 0.44 -25.15 -9.17
N LYS A 175 1.32 -24.48 -9.92
CA LYS A 175 2.77 -24.57 -9.75
C LYS A 175 3.22 -23.45 -8.82
N ALA A 176 4.14 -23.76 -7.89
CA ALA A 176 4.65 -22.82 -6.92
C ALA A 176 6.09 -22.44 -7.24
N GLU A 177 6.35 -21.14 -7.33
CA GLU A 177 7.68 -20.56 -7.33
C GLU A 177 7.84 -19.65 -6.11
N PHE A 178 8.97 -19.78 -5.40
CA PHE A 178 9.16 -19.10 -4.14
C PHE A 178 10.63 -18.82 -3.87
N TYR A 179 10.83 -17.80 -3.05
CA TYR A 179 12.07 -17.59 -2.35
C TYR A 179 11.76 -17.32 -0.88
N LEU A 180 12.30 -18.19 -0.01
CA LEU A 180 12.10 -18.12 1.43
C LEU A 180 13.45 -17.97 2.12
N PHE A 181 13.49 -17.10 3.12
CA PHE A 181 14.65 -16.96 4.01
C PHE A 181 14.52 -17.96 5.16
N PRO A 182 15.51 -18.85 5.35
CA PRO A 182 15.50 -19.73 6.49
C PRO A 182 15.68 -18.95 7.80
N THR A 183 15.04 -19.41 8.84
CA THR A 183 15.17 -18.89 10.20
C THR A 183 15.73 -19.95 11.13
N PRO A 184 16.33 -19.58 12.28
CA PRO A 184 16.73 -20.56 13.27
C PRO A 184 15.56 -21.49 13.63
N GLY A 185 15.84 -22.79 13.75
CA GLY A 185 14.82 -23.82 14.03
C GLY A 185 14.13 -24.40 12.79
N GLY A 186 14.65 -24.17 11.58
CA GLY A 186 14.20 -24.83 10.33
C GLY A 186 12.97 -24.22 9.66
N SER A 187 12.34 -23.23 10.29
CA SER A 187 11.26 -22.49 9.63
C SER A 187 11.80 -21.51 8.59
N ALA A 188 10.92 -21.07 7.68
CA ALA A 188 11.29 -20.09 6.64
C ALA A 188 10.12 -19.17 6.31
N PHE A 189 10.43 -17.97 5.81
CA PHE A 189 9.42 -17.01 5.35
C PHE A 189 9.91 -16.24 4.11
N GLY A 190 8.98 -15.72 3.32
CA GLY A 190 9.30 -14.94 2.12
C GLY A 190 8.13 -14.85 1.16
N ASN A 191 8.43 -14.73 -0.14
CA ASN A 191 7.44 -14.59 -1.19
C ASN A 191 7.19 -15.91 -1.90
N VAL A 192 5.91 -16.14 -2.25
CA VAL A 192 5.45 -17.29 -3.04
C VAL A 192 4.56 -16.79 -4.17
N THR A 193 4.82 -17.24 -5.39
CA THR A 193 3.93 -17.06 -6.53
C THR A 193 3.36 -18.42 -6.93
N LEU A 194 2.04 -18.54 -6.98
CA LEU A 194 1.32 -19.73 -7.43
C LEU A 194 0.64 -19.40 -8.76
N SER A 195 0.68 -20.33 -9.71
CA SER A 195 0.00 -20.14 -10.98
C SER A 195 -0.38 -21.47 -11.62
N ARG A 196 -1.52 -21.48 -12.32
CA ARG A 196 -1.92 -22.57 -13.22
C ARG A 196 -1.41 -22.38 -14.64
N LEU A 197 -0.86 -21.21 -14.96
CA LEU A 197 -0.30 -20.93 -16.27
C LEU A 197 1.05 -21.61 -16.49
N PRO A 198 1.42 -21.92 -17.75
CA PRO A 198 2.73 -22.46 -18.08
C PRO A 198 3.85 -21.47 -17.73
N LEU A 199 4.72 -21.86 -16.80
CA LEU A 199 5.90 -21.09 -16.44
C LEU A 199 6.93 -21.14 -17.57
N LYS A 200 7.43 -19.99 -18.01
CA LYS A 200 8.49 -19.85 -19.04
C LYS A 200 9.84 -19.51 -18.43
N SER A 201 9.89 -18.61 -17.47
CA SER A 201 11.10 -18.19 -16.77
C SER A 201 10.78 -17.72 -15.36
N LYS A 202 11.79 -17.62 -14.53
CA LYS A 202 11.69 -17.13 -13.15
C LYS A 202 13.00 -16.53 -12.67
N GLY A 203 12.91 -15.66 -11.69
CA GLY A 203 14.07 -15.09 -11.03
C GLY A 203 13.71 -14.36 -9.73
N LYS A 204 14.72 -13.74 -9.16
CA LYS A 204 14.60 -13.00 -7.91
C LYS A 204 15.52 -11.79 -7.90
N ILE A 205 15.07 -10.74 -7.26
CA ILE A 205 15.83 -9.55 -6.97
C ILE A 205 15.98 -9.49 -5.45
N LYS A 206 17.20 -9.78 -4.98
CA LYS A 206 17.54 -9.70 -3.56
C LYS A 206 17.93 -8.28 -3.21
N PHE A 207 17.43 -7.81 -2.08
CA PHE A 207 17.79 -6.51 -1.55
C PHE A 207 18.88 -6.66 -0.49
N GLU A 208 19.91 -5.82 -0.56
CA GLU A 208 21.00 -5.84 0.38
C GLU A 208 20.53 -5.58 1.81
N GLU A 209 21.06 -6.31 2.78
CA GLU A 209 20.75 -6.20 4.20
C GLU A 209 19.25 -6.21 4.54
N SER A 210 18.42 -6.88 3.75
CA SER A 210 16.98 -6.96 3.94
C SER A 210 16.49 -8.40 3.78
N ALA A 211 15.50 -8.78 4.58
CA ALA A 211 14.73 -10.00 4.41
C ALA A 211 13.54 -9.80 3.43
N ASN A 212 13.42 -8.62 2.86
CA ASN A 212 12.47 -8.31 1.81
C ASN A 212 13.09 -8.67 0.44
N LEU A 213 12.25 -8.93 -0.55
CA LEU A 213 12.69 -9.27 -1.90
C LEU A 213 11.56 -9.07 -2.91
N ALA A 214 11.92 -9.11 -4.19
CA ALA A 214 11.00 -9.37 -5.27
C ALA A 214 11.36 -10.70 -5.95
N ILE A 215 10.35 -11.48 -6.28
CA ILE A 215 10.48 -12.62 -7.21
C ILE A 215 9.71 -12.29 -8.47
N TYR A 216 10.16 -12.81 -9.60
CA TYR A 216 9.41 -12.69 -10.84
C TYR A 216 9.21 -14.04 -11.51
N THR A 217 8.14 -14.14 -12.25
CA THR A 217 7.75 -15.31 -13.02
C THR A 217 7.19 -14.88 -14.37
N ASP A 218 7.67 -15.50 -15.44
CA ASP A 218 7.23 -15.23 -16.80
C ASP A 218 6.24 -16.31 -17.22
N TYR A 219 5.12 -15.87 -17.79
CA TYR A 219 4.04 -16.71 -18.25
C TYR A 219 3.68 -16.44 -19.70
N GLU A 220 2.94 -17.36 -20.27
CA GLU A 220 2.29 -17.19 -21.56
C GLU A 220 0.82 -17.61 -21.42
N ALA A 221 -0.08 -16.70 -21.77
CA ALA A 221 -1.51 -16.95 -21.81
C ALA A 221 -2.13 -16.24 -23.02
N HIS A 222 -3.02 -16.93 -23.72
CA HIS A 222 -3.72 -16.39 -24.90
C HIS A 222 -2.80 -15.78 -25.97
N GLY A 223 -1.63 -16.40 -26.21
CA GLY A 223 -0.64 -15.95 -27.17
C GLY A 223 0.18 -14.71 -26.73
N ARG A 224 0.03 -14.29 -25.48
CA ARG A 224 0.77 -13.15 -24.93
C ARG A 224 1.77 -13.62 -23.86
N ARG A 225 2.98 -13.11 -23.93
CA ARG A 225 4.00 -13.29 -22.89
C ARG A 225 4.04 -12.09 -21.99
N PHE A 226 4.10 -12.34 -20.68
CA PHE A 226 4.21 -11.30 -19.66
C PHE A 226 4.96 -11.79 -18.44
N ARG A 227 5.51 -10.85 -17.69
CA ARG A 227 6.18 -11.08 -16.41
C ARG A 227 5.30 -10.60 -15.26
N VAL A 228 5.28 -11.34 -14.16
CA VAL A 228 4.64 -10.94 -12.91
C VAL A 228 5.70 -10.82 -11.83
N TYR A 229 5.88 -9.60 -11.32
CA TYR A 229 6.69 -9.33 -10.14
C TYR A 229 5.82 -9.47 -8.90
N ASN A 230 6.28 -10.26 -7.93
CA ASN A 230 5.71 -10.37 -6.60
C ASN A 230 6.69 -9.69 -5.64
N CYS A 231 6.36 -8.46 -5.23
CA CYS A 231 7.22 -7.56 -4.47
C CYS A 231 6.80 -7.51 -3.01
N HIS A 232 7.78 -7.47 -2.12
CA HIS A 232 7.62 -7.08 -0.74
C HIS A 232 8.77 -6.14 -0.37
N PHE A 233 8.47 -4.84 -0.26
CA PHE A 233 9.49 -3.82 0.06
C PHE A 233 9.61 -3.57 1.56
N GLU A 234 10.67 -2.86 1.95
CA GLU A 234 11.00 -2.56 3.34
C GLU A 234 9.85 -1.89 4.08
N SER A 235 9.42 -2.47 5.19
CA SER A 235 8.39 -1.93 6.06
C SER A 235 8.93 -0.88 7.01
N TYR A 236 8.10 0.06 7.45
CA TYR A 236 8.47 1.03 8.49
C TYR A 236 8.77 0.38 9.84
N ASN A 237 8.29 -0.84 10.09
CA ASN A 237 8.44 -1.56 11.36
C ASN A 237 8.04 -0.72 12.60
N ILE A 238 6.97 0.05 12.46
CA ILE A 238 6.46 0.95 13.49
C ILE A 238 5.38 0.25 14.31
N SER A 239 5.56 0.24 15.62
CA SER A 239 4.54 -0.19 16.57
C SER A 239 3.73 1.01 17.06
N LEU A 240 2.52 1.22 16.53
CA LEU A 240 1.62 2.26 17.04
C LEU A 240 1.39 2.17 18.55
N PRO A 241 1.13 0.98 19.15
CA PRO A 241 1.05 0.85 20.60
C PRO A 241 2.35 1.20 21.33
N GLY A 242 3.51 0.98 20.69
CA GLY A 242 4.81 1.41 21.20
C GLY A 242 4.96 2.92 21.25
N ILE A 243 4.59 3.60 20.17
CA ILE A 243 4.61 5.08 20.09
C ILE A 243 3.67 5.69 21.11
N LEU A 244 2.43 5.20 21.20
CA LEU A 244 1.46 5.72 22.17
C LEU A 244 1.96 5.55 23.60
N ARG A 245 2.52 4.38 23.96
CA ARG A 245 3.16 4.16 25.28
C ARG A 245 4.30 5.12 25.53
N GLY A 246 5.14 5.37 24.53
CA GLY A 246 6.23 6.34 24.61
C GLY A 246 5.73 7.76 24.87
N LEU A 247 4.66 8.16 24.17
CA LEU A 247 3.97 9.45 24.38
C LEU A 247 3.45 9.60 25.81
N PHE A 248 2.70 8.59 26.30
CA PHE A 248 2.15 8.61 27.66
C PHE A 248 3.23 8.60 28.74
N ARG A 249 4.39 8.01 28.50
CA ARG A 249 5.52 7.94 29.44
C ARG A 249 6.55 9.05 29.27
N ALA A 250 6.36 9.93 28.25
CA ALA A 250 7.33 10.95 27.82
C ALA A 250 8.74 10.37 27.57
N ASP A 251 8.81 9.12 27.08
CA ASP A 251 10.06 8.38 26.87
C ASP A 251 10.70 8.77 25.54
N ARG A 252 11.72 9.63 25.61
CA ARG A 252 12.48 10.12 24.45
C ARG A 252 13.22 8.99 23.71
N SER A 253 13.58 7.90 24.37
CA SER A 253 14.32 6.79 23.75
C SER A 253 13.45 6.08 22.69
N VAL A 254 12.17 5.89 22.98
CA VAL A 254 11.19 5.31 22.03
C VAL A 254 11.07 6.14 20.77
N PHE A 255 11.07 7.47 20.87
CA PHE A 255 11.02 8.36 19.69
C PHE A 255 12.31 8.30 18.88
N SER A 256 13.47 8.29 19.55
CA SER A 256 14.77 8.20 18.86
C SER A 256 14.92 6.87 18.12
N GLU A 257 14.60 5.76 18.78
CA GLU A 257 14.67 4.41 18.18
C GLU A 257 13.68 4.28 17.00
N THR A 258 12.42 4.69 17.20
CA THR A 258 11.40 4.66 16.15
C THR A 258 11.80 5.54 14.98
N GLY A 259 12.29 6.75 15.22
CA GLY A 259 12.78 7.66 14.19
C GLY A 259 13.94 7.07 13.38
N SER A 260 14.89 6.42 14.04
CA SER A 260 16.02 5.76 13.39
C SER A 260 15.60 4.58 12.51
N LYS A 261 14.68 3.73 13.00
CA LYS A 261 14.10 2.61 12.24
C LYS A 261 13.35 3.13 11.02
N MET A 262 12.51 4.15 11.22
CA MET A 262 11.73 4.78 10.15
C MET A 262 12.64 5.40 9.07
N LYS A 263 13.66 6.16 9.47
CA LYS A 263 14.64 6.74 8.55
C LYS A 263 15.34 5.65 7.72
N ARG A 264 15.76 4.54 8.37
CA ARG A 264 16.40 3.41 7.68
C ARG A 264 15.46 2.84 6.60
N SER A 265 14.21 2.55 6.94
CA SER A 265 13.25 1.98 6.00
C SER A 265 12.92 2.94 4.86
N ILE A 266 12.70 4.22 5.16
CA ILE A 266 12.45 5.27 4.16
C ILE A 266 13.61 5.41 3.16
N THR A 267 14.86 5.23 3.60
CA THR A 267 16.04 5.36 2.73
C THR A 267 16.39 4.07 1.98
N ARG A 268 16.01 2.90 2.49
CA ARG A 268 16.26 1.59 1.84
C ARG A 268 15.23 1.28 0.77
N ARG A 269 13.94 1.51 1.03
CA ARG A 269 12.87 1.18 0.11
C ARG A 269 13.05 1.77 -1.30
N PRO A 270 13.40 3.06 -1.50
CA PRO A 270 13.62 3.61 -2.84
C PRO A 270 14.68 2.85 -3.63
N LYS A 271 15.76 2.38 -2.98
CA LYS A 271 16.79 1.58 -3.63
C LYS A 271 16.24 0.24 -4.11
N GLN A 272 15.41 -0.41 -3.29
CA GLN A 272 14.72 -1.67 -3.64
C GLN A 272 13.78 -1.46 -4.83
N VAL A 273 13.00 -0.38 -4.80
CA VAL A 273 12.10 0.01 -5.89
C VAL A 273 12.86 0.30 -7.18
N ASP A 274 13.98 1.04 -7.11
CA ASP A 274 14.80 1.36 -8.27
C ASP A 274 15.45 0.11 -8.88
N GLN A 275 15.85 -0.89 -8.06
CA GLN A 275 16.34 -2.18 -8.55
C GLN A 275 15.27 -2.96 -9.32
N VAL A 276 14.05 -3.03 -8.77
CA VAL A 276 12.92 -3.67 -9.46
C VAL A 276 12.56 -2.90 -10.72
N PHE A 277 12.52 -1.59 -10.67
CA PHE A 277 12.21 -0.76 -11.82
C PHE A 277 13.24 -0.90 -12.94
N SER A 278 14.52 -0.99 -12.61
CA SER A 278 15.60 -1.23 -13.59
C SER A 278 15.47 -2.60 -14.26
N ASP A 279 15.11 -3.65 -13.51
CA ASP A 279 14.83 -4.98 -14.08
C ASP A 279 13.60 -4.93 -15.01
N ILE A 280 12.56 -4.16 -14.64
CA ILE A 280 11.38 -3.94 -15.47
C ILE A 280 11.74 -3.23 -16.79
N GLU A 281 12.57 -2.19 -16.75
CA GLU A 281 13.00 -1.44 -17.95
C GLU A 281 13.83 -2.32 -18.92
N SER A 282 14.54 -3.30 -18.40
CA SER A 282 15.30 -4.26 -19.20
C SER A 282 14.49 -5.49 -19.64
N CYS A 283 13.25 -5.63 -19.13
CA CYS A 283 12.41 -6.78 -19.43
C CYS A 283 11.82 -6.68 -20.84
N PRO A 284 12.01 -7.72 -21.69
CA PRO A 284 11.54 -7.67 -23.08
C PRO A 284 10.03 -7.90 -23.23
N VAL A 285 9.33 -8.21 -22.12
CA VAL A 285 7.91 -8.50 -22.12
C VAL A 285 7.17 -7.58 -21.16
N GLU A 286 5.87 -7.44 -21.37
CA GLU A 286 4.98 -6.67 -20.49
C GLU A 286 5.05 -7.18 -19.05
N SER A 287 4.99 -6.25 -18.08
CA SER A 287 5.17 -6.62 -16.69
C SER A 287 4.06 -6.09 -15.78
N PHE A 288 3.46 -7.03 -15.04
CA PHE A 288 2.64 -6.74 -13.88
C PHE A 288 3.53 -6.57 -12.63
N VAL A 289 3.16 -5.64 -11.76
CA VAL A 289 3.86 -5.47 -10.47
C VAL A 289 2.83 -5.59 -9.35
N CYS A 290 2.94 -6.69 -8.60
CA CYS A 290 2.02 -7.04 -7.53
C CYS A 290 2.75 -7.08 -6.20
N GLY A 291 2.05 -6.84 -5.11
CA GLY A 291 2.58 -7.07 -3.78
C GLY A 291 2.40 -5.93 -2.80
N ASP A 292 3.06 -6.09 -1.67
CA ASP A 292 3.12 -5.12 -0.59
C ASP A 292 4.28 -4.14 -0.83
N PHE A 293 3.93 -2.91 -1.18
CA PHE A 293 4.93 -1.85 -1.38
C PHE A 293 5.34 -1.18 -0.08
N ASN A 294 4.62 -1.45 1.02
CA ASN A 294 4.81 -0.80 2.30
C ASN A 294 4.82 0.74 2.22
N ASP A 295 4.16 1.30 1.20
CA ASP A 295 4.12 2.72 0.90
C ASP A 295 2.79 3.12 0.26
N ASN A 296 2.35 4.37 0.49
CA ASN A 296 1.04 4.84 0.05
C ASN A 296 1.06 5.38 -1.40
N PRO A 297 -0.12 5.69 -2.01
CA PRO A 297 -0.21 6.21 -3.38
C PRO A 297 0.40 7.60 -3.61
N MET A 298 0.83 8.32 -2.55
CA MET A 298 1.53 9.60 -2.63
C MET A 298 3.04 9.44 -2.41
N SER A 299 3.57 8.23 -2.59
CA SER A 299 4.98 7.91 -2.38
C SER A 299 5.79 7.86 -3.67
N TYR A 300 7.11 8.00 -3.52
CA TYR A 300 8.07 7.75 -4.58
C TYR A 300 7.96 6.32 -5.13
N SER A 301 7.78 5.33 -4.26
CA SER A 301 7.68 3.91 -4.61
C SER A 301 6.53 3.66 -5.58
N TYR A 302 5.34 4.13 -5.24
CA TYR A 302 4.17 4.00 -6.09
C TYR A 302 4.35 4.77 -7.42
N TYR A 303 4.76 6.03 -7.35
CA TYR A 303 4.95 6.86 -8.54
C TYR A 303 5.98 6.27 -9.51
N ARG A 304 7.08 5.71 -8.98
CA ARG A 304 8.14 5.09 -9.79
C ARG A 304 7.64 3.85 -10.53
N LEU A 305 6.93 2.96 -9.83
CA LEU A 305 6.42 1.71 -10.40
C LEU A 305 5.20 1.89 -11.31
N MET A 306 4.48 3.01 -11.16
CA MET A 306 3.37 3.37 -12.04
C MET A 306 3.79 3.79 -13.46
N ARG A 307 5.07 4.08 -13.71
CA ARG A 307 5.53 4.50 -15.04
C ARG A 307 5.32 3.38 -16.07
N GLY A 308 4.53 3.67 -17.12
CA GLY A 308 4.12 2.70 -18.14
C GLY A 308 3.12 1.65 -17.62
N ARG A 309 2.40 1.97 -16.53
CA ARG A 309 1.42 1.08 -15.89
C ARG A 309 0.21 1.83 -15.39
N LYS A 310 -0.86 1.06 -15.23
CA LYS A 310 -2.10 1.48 -14.59
C LYS A 310 -2.26 0.74 -13.26
N ASP A 311 -3.06 1.31 -12.39
CA ASP A 311 -3.40 0.72 -11.09
C ASP A 311 -4.79 0.10 -11.19
N SER A 312 -4.92 -1.19 -10.92
CA SER A 312 -6.18 -1.91 -11.01
C SER A 312 -7.29 -1.30 -10.14
N PHE A 313 -6.95 -0.75 -8.95
CA PHE A 313 -7.93 -0.04 -8.12
C PHE A 313 -8.41 1.26 -8.76
N VAL A 314 -7.53 2.02 -9.39
CA VAL A 314 -7.91 3.28 -10.03
C VAL A 314 -8.79 3.03 -11.25
N GLU A 315 -8.60 1.91 -11.95
CA GLU A 315 -9.41 1.56 -13.14
C GLU A 315 -10.75 0.92 -12.80
N ALA A 316 -10.80 0.01 -11.81
CA ALA A 316 -11.96 -0.84 -11.58
C ALA A 316 -12.31 -1.03 -10.10
N GLY A 317 -11.69 -0.27 -9.19
CA GLY A 317 -11.98 -0.36 -7.76
C GLY A 317 -13.29 0.32 -7.37
N GLN A 318 -13.78 0.00 -6.18
CA GLN A 318 -14.97 0.60 -5.59
C GLN A 318 -14.73 0.91 -4.10
N GLY A 319 -15.32 2.02 -3.61
CA GLY A 319 -15.20 2.43 -2.22
C GLY A 319 -13.77 2.76 -1.81
N PHE A 320 -13.38 2.37 -0.60
CA PHE A 320 -12.05 2.63 -0.06
C PHE A 320 -11.04 1.56 -0.50
N GLY A 321 -9.91 1.99 -1.07
CA GLY A 321 -8.82 1.10 -1.51
C GLY A 321 -7.83 0.70 -0.42
N ALA A 322 -8.09 1.01 0.85
CA ALA A 322 -7.18 0.71 1.95
C ALA A 322 -6.99 -0.81 2.14
N THR A 323 -5.73 -1.24 2.20
CA THR A 323 -5.36 -2.65 2.32
C THR A 323 -4.77 -3.01 3.68
N PHE A 324 -4.29 -2.04 4.48
CA PHE A 324 -3.77 -2.30 5.82
C PHE A 324 -4.88 -2.19 6.87
N ALA A 325 -5.31 -3.33 7.41
CA ALA A 325 -6.49 -3.44 8.27
C ALA A 325 -6.44 -2.58 9.53
N ARG A 326 -5.25 -2.43 10.15
CA ARG A 326 -5.07 -1.65 11.40
C ARG A 326 -5.27 -0.15 11.23
N LEU A 327 -5.11 0.37 10.01
CA LEU A 327 -5.26 1.80 9.67
C LEU A 327 -6.33 2.02 8.59
N TRP A 328 -7.24 1.06 8.43
CA TRP A 328 -8.39 1.25 7.55
C TRP A 328 -9.26 2.44 8.02
N PRO A 329 -9.79 3.29 7.14
CA PRO A 329 -9.70 3.27 5.66
C PRO A 329 -8.54 4.11 5.08
N LEU A 330 -7.49 4.42 5.85
CA LEU A 330 -6.51 5.45 5.53
C LEU A 330 -5.28 4.94 4.74
N LEU A 331 -4.90 3.66 4.92
CA LEU A 331 -3.61 3.19 4.41
C LEU A 331 -3.78 2.08 3.38
N ARG A 332 -3.45 2.41 2.14
CA ARG A 332 -3.34 1.50 1.01
C ARG A 332 -1.87 1.30 0.68
N ILE A 333 -1.38 0.06 0.77
CA ILE A 333 0.03 -0.30 0.58
C ILE A 333 0.25 -1.55 -0.28
N ASP A 334 -0.82 -2.28 -0.60
CA ASP A 334 -0.79 -3.44 -1.49
C ASP A 334 -1.40 -3.07 -2.84
N TYR A 335 -0.80 -3.54 -3.92
CA TYR A 335 -1.14 -3.12 -5.28
C TYR A 335 -1.09 -4.28 -6.26
N ILE A 336 -1.87 -4.14 -7.35
CA ILE A 336 -1.71 -4.84 -8.61
C ILE A 336 -1.63 -3.77 -9.70
N LEU A 337 -0.42 -3.54 -10.20
CA LEU A 337 -0.16 -2.63 -11.31
C LEU A 337 -0.06 -3.44 -12.60
N LEU A 338 -0.75 -3.00 -13.63
CA LEU A 338 -0.84 -3.68 -14.92
C LEU A 338 -0.25 -2.82 -16.05
N PRO A 339 0.28 -3.41 -17.12
CA PRO A 339 0.74 -2.68 -18.30
C PRO A 339 -0.35 -1.77 -18.89
N ASP A 340 0.03 -0.58 -19.39
CA ASP A 340 -0.91 0.43 -19.90
C ASP A 340 -1.89 -0.08 -20.97
N ARG A 341 -1.46 -1.08 -21.77
CA ARG A 341 -2.30 -1.64 -22.84
C ARG A 341 -3.38 -2.61 -22.37
N PHE A 342 -3.27 -3.11 -21.13
CA PHE A 342 -4.28 -3.98 -20.53
C PHE A 342 -5.28 -3.14 -19.73
N ARG A 343 -6.43 -3.72 -19.40
CA ARG A 343 -7.49 -3.04 -18.68
C ARG A 343 -7.95 -3.87 -17.48
N ALA A 344 -7.95 -3.31 -16.29
CA ALA A 344 -8.66 -3.91 -15.18
C ALA A 344 -10.17 -3.75 -15.38
N ILE A 345 -10.90 -4.84 -15.28
CA ILE A 345 -12.37 -4.86 -15.41
C ILE A 345 -13.07 -5.09 -14.08
N GLU A 346 -12.35 -5.70 -13.14
CA GLU A 346 -12.79 -5.86 -11.75
C GLU A 346 -11.60 -5.65 -10.81
N HIS A 347 -11.87 -5.03 -9.69
CA HIS A 347 -10.93 -4.93 -8.57
C HIS A 347 -11.70 -4.99 -7.26
N ASP A 348 -11.26 -5.86 -6.36
CA ASP A 348 -11.84 -6.01 -5.04
C ASP A 348 -10.75 -6.04 -3.96
N THR A 349 -11.08 -5.50 -2.79
CA THR A 349 -10.25 -5.53 -1.58
C THR A 349 -11.11 -6.04 -0.42
N PRO A 350 -11.39 -7.37 -0.37
CA PRO A 350 -12.29 -7.94 0.62
C PRO A 350 -11.75 -7.75 2.04
N GLN A 351 -12.58 -7.22 2.94
CA GLN A 351 -12.20 -6.96 4.33
C GLN A 351 -12.27 -8.23 5.18
N ILE A 352 -11.47 -9.23 4.84
CA ILE A 352 -11.35 -10.48 5.59
C ILE A 352 -10.28 -10.36 6.68
N ARG A 353 -10.51 -10.98 7.85
CA ARG A 353 -9.65 -10.83 9.03
C ARG A 353 -8.79 -12.07 9.29
N PHE A 354 -7.94 -12.42 8.31
CA PHE A 354 -6.98 -13.52 8.42
C PHE A 354 -5.52 -13.06 8.39
N SER A 355 -5.30 -11.78 8.11
CA SER A 355 -4.03 -11.08 8.13
C SER A 355 -4.26 -9.63 8.60
N ASP A 356 -3.21 -8.91 8.93
CA ASP A 356 -3.25 -7.46 9.12
C ASP A 356 -3.25 -6.68 7.79
N HIS A 357 -3.22 -7.40 6.66
CA HIS A 357 -3.53 -6.87 5.34
C HIS A 357 -4.83 -7.47 4.80
N TYR A 358 -5.49 -6.75 3.91
CA TYR A 358 -6.57 -7.27 3.07
C TYR A 358 -6.01 -7.72 1.72
N PRO A 359 -6.53 -8.81 1.15
CA PRO A 359 -6.10 -9.23 -0.19
C PRO A 359 -6.55 -8.24 -1.25
N VAL A 360 -5.79 -8.14 -2.31
CA VAL A 360 -6.15 -7.44 -3.54
C VAL A 360 -6.45 -8.47 -4.61
N VAL A 361 -7.63 -8.39 -5.20
CA VAL A 361 -8.09 -9.26 -6.29
C VAL A 361 -8.38 -8.40 -7.51
N ALA A 362 -7.82 -8.73 -8.67
CA ALA A 362 -8.11 -8.02 -9.90
C ALA A 362 -8.34 -8.99 -11.06
N THR A 363 -9.37 -8.72 -11.87
CA THR A 363 -9.61 -9.35 -13.16
C THR A 363 -9.19 -8.37 -14.26
N ILE A 364 -8.27 -8.81 -15.12
CA ILE A 364 -7.61 -7.98 -16.12
C ILE A 364 -7.89 -8.55 -17.50
N GLU A 365 -8.39 -7.71 -18.39
CA GLU A 365 -8.55 -8.01 -19.81
C GLU A 365 -7.21 -7.82 -20.53
N LEU A 366 -6.76 -8.90 -21.23
CA LEU A 366 -5.44 -8.97 -21.90
C LEU A 366 -5.48 -8.43 -23.32
#